data_4f273f33aeb0e6bc615230368cce82ab
#
_entry.id   4f273f33aeb0e6bc615230368cce82ab
#
_cell.length_a   1.000
_cell.length_b   1.000
_cell.length_c   1.000
_cell.angle_alpha   90.00
_cell.angle_beta   90.00
_cell.angle_gamma   90.00
#
_symmetry.space_group_name_H-M   'P 1'
#
loop_
_entity.id
_entity.type
_entity.pdbx_description
1 polymer ?
#
loop_
_entity_poly.entity_id
_entity_poly.type
_entity_poly.pdbx_seq_one_letter_code
_entity_poly.pdbx_strand_id
1 'polypeptide(L)'
;MIDLDAVVALRAVASHGSVAAAGTSLGFTPSAISQQIKRLERGAGVALLERVGRGVVLTDAGRRLVDASTGLLADLELIETELRQAGGAVVGEVRLAGFSTAVRGLVAPVLGALRTSHPGVRAPLLEAEPWESVALVASGQRDLGVVHRWGGVALAMPGHLVATPLLTDVADVVLRTDHPLAGRAVLRPADLAGEDWIATPEATICRQWLRRVFDGIGGAPRVVHESMEFAGHVELVRAGLGVALVPRLGRGELGPDLVAVPTAEPASTRDVVALHRRSQADSPPLRAVLDALVAAAATL
;
A
#
# COMPACT_ATOMS: atom_id res chain seq x y z
N MET A 1 12.47 -13.85 -30.50
CA MET A 1 11.12 -13.63 -29.95
C MET A 1 11.28 -13.03 -28.54
N ILE A 2 10.48 -12.07 -28.19
CA ILE A 2 10.51 -11.44 -26.83
C ILE A 2 9.96 -12.45 -25.83
N ASP A 3 10.73 -12.71 -24.78
CA ASP A 3 10.37 -13.59 -23.66
C ASP A 3 9.58 -12.77 -22.64
N LEU A 4 8.32 -13.13 -22.38
CA LEU A 4 7.43 -12.39 -21.48
C LEU A 4 7.90 -12.45 -20.02
N ASP A 5 8.46 -13.58 -19.56
CA ASP A 5 9.01 -13.69 -18.20
C ASP A 5 10.18 -12.73 -18.01
N ALA A 6 11.00 -12.57 -19.04
CA ALA A 6 12.11 -11.62 -19.01
C ALA A 6 11.63 -10.15 -19.07
N VAL A 7 10.47 -9.87 -19.71
CA VAL A 7 9.81 -8.55 -19.65
C VAL A 7 9.31 -8.27 -18.23
N VAL A 8 8.67 -9.25 -17.58
CA VAL A 8 8.25 -9.12 -16.17
C VAL A 8 9.45 -8.86 -15.25
N ALA A 9 10.56 -9.56 -15.46
CA ALA A 9 11.80 -9.32 -14.72
C ALA A 9 12.34 -7.90 -14.94
N LEU A 10 12.32 -7.37 -16.16
CA LEU A 10 12.75 -6.00 -16.47
C LEU A 10 11.84 -4.96 -15.77
N ARG A 11 10.53 -5.18 -15.78
CA ARG A 11 9.54 -4.32 -15.07
C ARG A 11 9.77 -4.32 -13.56
N ALA A 12 10.06 -5.49 -12.98
CA ALA A 12 10.40 -5.58 -11.56
C ALA A 12 11.69 -4.81 -11.21
N VAL A 13 12.71 -4.88 -12.07
CA VAL A 13 13.94 -4.06 -11.89
C VAL A 13 13.61 -2.57 -11.98
N ALA A 14 12.77 -2.16 -12.92
CA ALA A 14 12.32 -0.77 -13.03
C ALA A 14 11.58 -0.27 -11.77
N SER A 15 10.72 -1.10 -11.20
CA SER A 15 9.92 -0.75 -10.01
C SER A 15 10.73 -0.73 -8.71
N HIS A 16 11.70 -1.65 -8.57
CA HIS A 16 12.47 -1.83 -7.33
C HIS A 16 13.87 -1.20 -7.37
N GLY A 17 14.28 -0.63 -8.50
CA GLY A 17 15.56 0.08 -8.65
C GLY A 17 16.81 -0.82 -8.61
N SER A 18 16.68 -2.13 -8.42
CA SER A 18 17.82 -3.05 -8.41
C SER A 18 17.44 -4.48 -8.81
N VAL A 19 18.41 -5.18 -9.41
CA VAL A 19 18.26 -6.60 -9.79
C VAL A 19 18.07 -7.49 -8.56
N ALA A 20 18.70 -7.15 -7.44
CA ALA A 20 18.56 -7.92 -6.21
C ALA A 20 17.15 -7.82 -5.62
N ALA A 21 16.62 -6.60 -5.52
CA ALA A 21 15.26 -6.37 -5.02
C ALA A 21 14.19 -6.98 -5.96
N ALA A 22 14.37 -6.86 -7.28
CA ALA A 22 13.51 -7.53 -8.25
C ALA A 22 13.55 -9.06 -8.10
N GLY A 23 14.74 -9.65 -7.87
CA GLY A 23 14.88 -11.08 -7.61
C GLY A 23 14.08 -11.51 -6.37
N THR A 24 14.23 -10.78 -5.27
CA THR A 24 13.49 -11.05 -4.03
C THR A 24 11.97 -10.99 -4.27
N SER A 25 11.48 -9.95 -4.96
CA SER A 25 10.04 -9.75 -5.20
C SER A 25 9.42 -10.81 -6.12
N LEU A 26 10.20 -11.34 -7.07
CA LEU A 26 9.75 -12.37 -8.01
C LEU A 26 10.06 -13.82 -7.56
N GLY A 27 10.71 -14.00 -6.40
CA GLY A 27 11.12 -15.32 -5.93
C GLY A 27 12.28 -15.95 -6.70
N PHE A 28 13.12 -15.12 -7.36
CA PHE A 28 14.29 -15.55 -8.12
C PHE A 28 15.58 -15.05 -7.51
N THR A 29 16.68 -15.72 -7.85
CA THR A 29 18.02 -15.21 -7.50
C THR A 29 18.39 -14.00 -8.36
N PRO A 30 19.21 -13.06 -7.87
CA PRO A 30 19.71 -11.93 -8.69
C PRO A 30 20.40 -12.37 -9.98
N SER A 31 21.08 -13.52 -9.95
CA SER A 31 21.72 -14.12 -11.13
C SER A 31 20.69 -14.55 -12.17
N ALA A 32 19.57 -15.15 -11.75
CA ALA A 32 18.51 -15.58 -12.66
C ALA A 32 17.87 -14.37 -13.35
N ILE A 33 17.53 -13.32 -12.61
CA ILE A 33 17.01 -12.06 -13.17
C ILE A 33 17.98 -11.44 -14.17
N SER A 34 19.28 -11.37 -13.81
CA SER A 34 20.31 -10.85 -14.72
C SER A 34 20.40 -11.66 -16.01
N GLN A 35 20.27 -12.99 -15.94
CA GLN A 35 20.31 -13.86 -17.12
C GLN A 35 19.06 -13.70 -17.99
N GLN A 36 17.88 -13.57 -17.39
CA GLN A 36 16.64 -13.29 -18.11
C GLN A 36 16.74 -11.98 -18.89
N ILE A 37 17.19 -10.90 -18.24
CA ILE A 37 17.35 -9.59 -18.89
C ILE A 37 18.39 -9.65 -19.98
N LYS A 38 19.54 -10.29 -19.77
CA LYS A 38 20.56 -10.47 -20.82
C LYS A 38 20.05 -11.27 -22.04
N ARG A 39 19.17 -12.24 -21.83
CA ARG A 39 18.51 -12.95 -22.94
C ARG A 39 17.56 -12.01 -23.70
N LEU A 40 16.81 -11.20 -22.98
CA LEU A 40 15.90 -10.21 -23.55
C LEU A 40 16.68 -9.17 -24.38
N GLU A 41 17.79 -8.63 -23.86
CA GLU A 41 18.68 -7.70 -24.55
C GLU A 41 19.26 -8.30 -25.83
N ARG A 42 19.72 -9.55 -25.77
CA ARG A 42 20.21 -10.27 -26.97
C ARG A 42 19.10 -10.47 -28.02
N GLY A 43 17.88 -10.78 -27.57
CA GLY A 43 16.74 -10.95 -28.47
C GLY A 43 16.27 -9.62 -29.08
N ALA A 44 16.39 -8.52 -28.35
CA ALA A 44 16.04 -7.17 -28.79
C ALA A 44 17.17 -6.48 -29.59
N GLY A 45 18.39 -6.95 -29.48
CA GLY A 45 19.56 -6.36 -30.13
C GLY A 45 20.04 -5.04 -29.53
N VAL A 46 19.50 -4.66 -28.35
CA VAL A 46 19.82 -3.40 -27.67
C VAL A 46 19.92 -3.61 -26.16
N ALA A 47 20.74 -2.79 -25.48
CA ALA A 47 20.78 -2.77 -24.03
C ALA A 47 19.49 -2.16 -23.47
N LEU A 48 18.93 -2.78 -22.46
CA LEU A 48 17.71 -2.33 -21.75
C LEU A 48 18.02 -1.77 -20.36
N LEU A 49 19.17 -2.17 -19.80
CA LEU A 49 19.69 -1.65 -18.54
C LEU A 49 21.08 -1.04 -18.76
N GLU A 50 21.36 0.01 -18.01
CA GLU A 50 22.70 0.59 -17.89
C GLU A 50 23.13 0.67 -16.41
N ARG A 51 24.44 0.57 -16.16
CA ARG A 51 24.99 0.66 -14.81
C ARG A 51 25.19 2.11 -14.42
N VAL A 52 24.67 2.49 -13.24
CA VAL A 52 24.91 3.80 -12.63
C VAL A 52 25.41 3.57 -11.20
N GLY A 53 26.69 3.80 -10.98
CA GLY A 53 27.34 3.52 -9.69
C GLY A 53 27.24 2.04 -9.31
N ARG A 54 26.60 1.75 -8.17
CA ARG A 54 26.35 0.37 -7.68
C ARG A 54 25.01 -0.22 -8.14
N GLY A 55 24.18 0.58 -8.82
CA GLY A 55 22.85 0.18 -9.27
C GLY A 55 22.73 0.02 -10.77
N VAL A 56 21.50 -0.20 -11.21
CA VAL A 56 21.11 -0.25 -12.62
C VAL A 56 19.92 0.65 -12.85
N VAL A 57 19.85 1.27 -14.02
CA VAL A 57 18.70 2.07 -14.47
C VAL A 57 18.28 1.61 -15.87
N LEU A 58 17.04 1.89 -16.25
CA LEU A 58 16.58 1.61 -17.61
C LEU A 58 17.25 2.55 -18.61
N THR A 59 17.66 2.00 -19.76
CA THR A 59 17.96 2.79 -20.96
C THR A 59 16.67 3.36 -21.57
N ASP A 60 16.77 4.23 -22.58
CA ASP A 60 15.58 4.69 -23.32
C ASP A 60 14.83 3.54 -24.01
N ALA A 61 15.56 2.53 -24.52
CA ALA A 61 14.98 1.32 -25.07
C ALA A 61 14.26 0.50 -23.97
N GLY A 62 14.88 0.40 -22.80
CA GLY A 62 14.29 -0.27 -21.64
C GLY A 62 12.98 0.40 -21.18
N ARG A 63 12.97 1.73 -21.07
CA ARG A 63 11.76 2.51 -20.75
C ARG A 63 10.64 2.25 -21.76
N ARG A 64 10.94 2.38 -23.04
CA ARG A 64 9.96 2.11 -24.11
C ARG A 64 9.41 0.68 -24.07
N LEU A 65 10.25 -0.31 -23.79
CA LEU A 65 9.79 -1.68 -23.68
C LEU A 65 8.89 -1.90 -22.46
N VAL A 66 9.24 -1.33 -21.31
CA VAL A 66 8.41 -1.38 -20.08
C VAL A 66 7.05 -0.72 -20.34
N ASP A 67 7.02 0.46 -20.95
CA ASP A 67 5.78 1.17 -21.25
C ASP A 67 4.90 0.40 -22.25
N ALA A 68 5.48 -0.07 -23.34
CA ALA A 68 4.76 -0.85 -24.36
C ALA A 68 4.26 -2.21 -23.84
N SER A 69 5.02 -2.85 -22.94
CA SER A 69 4.64 -4.14 -22.36
C SER A 69 3.43 -4.05 -21.42
N THR A 70 3.09 -2.85 -20.93
CA THR A 70 1.92 -2.66 -20.06
C THR A 70 0.64 -3.06 -20.77
N GLY A 71 0.44 -2.62 -22.00
CA GLY A 71 -0.73 -3.01 -22.82
C GLY A 71 -0.73 -4.50 -23.15
N LEU A 72 0.39 -5.04 -23.62
CA LEU A 72 0.51 -6.45 -23.97
C LEU A 72 0.21 -7.39 -22.80
N LEU A 73 0.75 -7.10 -21.62
CA LEU A 73 0.46 -7.91 -20.42
C LEU A 73 -1.00 -7.77 -19.99
N ALA A 74 -1.59 -6.58 -20.16
CA ALA A 74 -3.02 -6.38 -19.91
C ALA A 74 -3.90 -7.21 -20.84
N ASP A 75 -3.57 -7.28 -22.12
CA ASP A 75 -4.31 -8.11 -23.09
C ASP A 75 -4.21 -9.61 -22.77
N LEU A 76 -3.03 -10.07 -22.33
CA LEU A 76 -2.86 -11.46 -21.87
C LEU A 76 -3.69 -11.76 -20.62
N GLU A 77 -3.72 -10.84 -19.65
CA GLU A 77 -4.54 -10.96 -18.45
C GLU A 77 -6.04 -11.04 -18.79
N LEU A 78 -6.50 -10.28 -19.79
CA LEU A 78 -7.88 -10.34 -20.28
C LEU A 78 -8.20 -11.73 -20.88
N ILE A 79 -7.33 -12.23 -21.76
CA ILE A 79 -7.50 -13.57 -22.37
C ILE A 79 -7.53 -14.65 -21.29
N GLU A 80 -6.62 -14.61 -20.31
CA GLU A 80 -6.61 -15.56 -19.20
C GLU A 80 -7.90 -15.48 -18.38
N THR A 81 -8.42 -14.27 -18.19
CA THR A 81 -9.68 -14.02 -17.46
C THR A 81 -10.87 -14.63 -18.21
N GLU A 82 -10.96 -14.43 -19.53
CA GLU A 82 -12.00 -15.01 -20.37
C GLU A 82 -11.96 -16.55 -20.35
N LEU A 83 -10.76 -17.14 -20.42
CA LEU A 83 -10.59 -18.58 -20.35
C LEU A 83 -11.05 -19.16 -19.00
N ARG A 84 -10.77 -18.46 -17.89
CA ARG A 84 -11.22 -18.87 -16.56
C ARG A 84 -12.73 -18.74 -16.37
N GLN A 85 -13.36 -17.71 -16.96
CA GLN A 85 -14.82 -17.51 -16.91
C GLN A 85 -15.59 -18.67 -17.59
N ALA A 86 -15.04 -19.26 -18.65
CA ALA A 86 -15.64 -20.40 -19.34
C ALA A 86 -15.82 -21.64 -18.46
N GLY A 87 -15.13 -21.75 -17.33
CA GLY A 87 -15.20 -22.86 -16.37
C GLY A 87 -16.31 -22.76 -15.32
N GLY A 88 -17.05 -21.65 -15.21
CA GLY A 88 -18.23 -21.47 -14.34
C GLY A 88 -17.97 -21.44 -12.83
N ALA A 89 -16.77 -21.74 -12.35
CA ALA A 89 -16.41 -21.72 -10.93
C ALA A 89 -15.51 -20.53 -10.59
N VAL A 90 -15.78 -19.87 -9.45
CA VAL A 90 -14.90 -18.80 -8.93
C VAL A 90 -13.67 -19.44 -8.28
N VAL A 91 -12.65 -19.70 -9.08
CA VAL A 91 -11.41 -20.37 -8.68
C VAL A 91 -10.22 -19.56 -9.18
N GLY A 92 -9.20 -19.41 -8.34
CA GLY A 92 -7.96 -18.74 -8.74
C GLY A 92 -7.20 -18.12 -7.58
N GLU A 93 -6.10 -17.47 -7.90
CA GLU A 93 -5.28 -16.74 -6.93
C GLU A 93 -5.39 -15.24 -7.18
N VAL A 94 -5.57 -14.47 -6.12
CA VAL A 94 -5.57 -12.99 -6.11
C VAL A 94 -4.50 -12.55 -5.12
N ARG A 95 -3.38 -12.08 -5.61
CA ARG A 95 -2.25 -11.62 -4.78
C ARG A 95 -2.51 -10.21 -4.28
N LEU A 96 -2.63 -10.05 -2.96
CA LEU A 96 -2.94 -8.77 -2.33
C LEU A 96 -1.68 -8.06 -1.85
N ALA A 97 -1.77 -6.73 -1.80
CA ALA A 97 -0.91 -5.87 -0.99
C ALA A 97 -1.77 -4.92 -0.15
N GLY A 98 -1.31 -4.58 1.05
CA GLY A 98 -2.05 -3.64 1.89
C GLY A 98 -1.24 -3.16 3.08
N PHE A 99 -1.54 -1.96 3.56
CA PHE A 99 -0.85 -1.36 4.71
C PHE A 99 -1.35 -1.95 6.05
N SER A 100 -0.50 -1.90 7.07
CA SER A 100 -0.66 -2.64 8.34
C SER A 100 -2.02 -2.47 9.01
N THR A 101 -2.55 -1.24 9.11
CA THR A 101 -3.84 -1.02 9.77
C THR A 101 -5.03 -1.52 8.95
N ALA A 102 -4.96 -1.50 7.60
CA ALA A 102 -5.97 -2.15 6.76
C ALA A 102 -5.90 -3.67 6.88
N VAL A 103 -4.70 -4.23 6.96
CA VAL A 103 -4.52 -5.66 7.18
C VAL A 103 -5.26 -6.09 8.45
N ARG A 104 -5.06 -5.39 9.56
CA ARG A 104 -5.69 -5.72 10.84
C ARG A 104 -7.20 -5.45 10.88
N GLY A 105 -7.63 -4.30 10.39
CA GLY A 105 -9.00 -3.82 10.57
C GLY A 105 -9.98 -4.24 9.48
N LEU A 106 -9.49 -4.65 8.29
CA LEU A 106 -10.36 -4.94 7.14
C LEU A 106 -9.94 -6.22 6.42
N VAL A 107 -8.69 -6.32 5.96
CA VAL A 107 -8.29 -7.38 5.02
C VAL A 107 -8.29 -8.75 5.67
N ALA A 108 -7.70 -8.90 6.86
CA ALA A 108 -7.63 -10.20 7.54
C ALA A 108 -9.02 -10.78 7.88
N PRO A 109 -9.98 -10.02 8.43
CA PRO A 109 -11.36 -10.49 8.60
C PRO A 109 -12.01 -10.94 7.29
N VAL A 110 -11.84 -10.15 6.20
CA VAL A 110 -12.38 -10.48 4.88
C VAL A 110 -11.79 -11.78 4.33
N LEU A 111 -10.47 -11.94 4.41
CA LEU A 111 -9.82 -13.18 3.95
C LEU A 111 -10.25 -14.40 4.76
N GLY A 112 -10.50 -14.21 6.06
CA GLY A 112 -11.09 -15.25 6.91
C GLY A 112 -12.47 -15.69 6.42
N ALA A 113 -13.35 -14.74 6.11
CA ALA A 113 -14.70 -15.00 5.58
C ALA A 113 -14.67 -15.63 4.18
N LEU A 114 -13.78 -15.16 3.30
CA LEU A 114 -13.62 -15.69 1.93
C LEU A 114 -13.26 -17.18 1.88
N ARG A 115 -12.52 -17.68 2.86
CA ARG A 115 -12.20 -19.12 2.93
C ARG A 115 -13.44 -20.01 3.01
N THR A 116 -14.53 -19.51 3.58
CA THR A 116 -15.80 -20.23 3.68
C THR A 116 -16.70 -19.95 2.48
N SER A 117 -16.82 -18.69 2.07
CA SER A 117 -17.75 -18.31 0.98
C SER A 117 -17.20 -18.64 -0.42
N HIS A 118 -15.88 -18.58 -0.59
CA HIS A 118 -15.20 -18.82 -1.89
C HIS A 118 -13.98 -19.72 -1.70
N PRO A 119 -14.16 -21.01 -1.35
CA PRO A 119 -13.05 -21.91 -1.02
C PRO A 119 -12.07 -22.16 -2.17
N GLY A 120 -12.48 -21.87 -3.42
CA GLY A 120 -11.63 -21.94 -4.60
C GLY A 120 -10.74 -20.71 -4.82
N VAL A 121 -10.93 -19.63 -4.03
CA VAL A 121 -10.12 -18.41 -4.14
C VAL A 121 -8.98 -18.45 -3.12
N ARG A 122 -7.75 -18.36 -3.59
CA ARG A 122 -6.55 -18.14 -2.77
C ARG A 122 -6.18 -16.68 -2.82
N ALA A 123 -5.91 -16.08 -1.67
CA ALA A 123 -5.63 -14.64 -1.58
C ALA A 123 -4.39 -14.37 -0.69
N PRO A 124 -3.16 -14.69 -1.19
CA PRO A 124 -1.94 -14.39 -0.45
C PRO A 124 -1.75 -12.88 -0.31
N LEU A 125 -1.39 -12.45 0.90
CA LEU A 125 -1.24 -11.06 1.28
C LEU A 125 0.22 -10.71 1.54
N LEU A 126 0.64 -9.55 1.05
CA LEU A 126 1.87 -8.86 1.43
C LEU A 126 1.51 -7.57 2.15
N GLU A 127 2.07 -7.37 3.34
CA GLU A 127 2.02 -6.05 3.97
C GLU A 127 3.03 -5.12 3.30
N ALA A 128 2.55 -3.98 2.81
CA ALA A 128 3.35 -3.01 2.08
C ALA A 128 2.77 -1.60 2.22
N GLU A 129 3.63 -0.58 2.19
CA GLU A 129 3.21 0.82 2.21
C GLU A 129 2.45 1.22 0.93
N PRO A 130 1.60 2.27 0.97
CA PRO A 130 0.72 2.61 -0.14
C PRO A 130 1.41 2.78 -1.50
N TRP A 131 2.53 3.51 -1.57
CA TRP A 131 3.25 3.69 -2.85
C TRP A 131 3.89 2.40 -3.37
N GLU A 132 4.37 1.54 -2.46
CA GLU A 132 4.88 0.23 -2.81
C GLU A 132 3.74 -0.65 -3.34
N SER A 133 2.59 -0.67 -2.67
CA SER A 133 1.39 -1.37 -3.11
C SER A 133 0.94 -0.91 -4.50
N VAL A 134 0.94 0.42 -4.77
CA VAL A 134 0.66 0.97 -6.10
C VAL A 134 1.64 0.42 -7.15
N ALA A 135 2.95 0.45 -6.86
CA ALA A 135 3.97 -0.04 -7.79
C ALA A 135 3.84 -1.55 -8.05
N LEU A 136 3.58 -2.34 -7.02
CA LEU A 136 3.37 -3.79 -7.12
C LEU A 136 2.14 -4.16 -7.96
N VAL A 137 1.04 -3.43 -7.79
CA VAL A 137 -0.17 -3.66 -8.60
C VAL A 137 0.04 -3.19 -10.02
N ALA A 138 0.62 -2.02 -10.23
CA ALA A 138 0.89 -1.49 -11.55
C ALA A 138 1.81 -2.38 -12.39
N SER A 139 2.79 -3.02 -11.77
CA SER A 139 3.72 -3.93 -12.43
C SER A 139 3.20 -5.36 -12.61
N GLY A 140 2.03 -5.72 -12.05
CA GLY A 140 1.47 -7.06 -12.11
C GLY A 140 2.02 -8.04 -11.07
N GLN A 141 2.86 -7.59 -10.14
CA GLN A 141 3.37 -8.43 -9.06
C GLN A 141 2.30 -8.72 -7.99
N ARG A 142 1.31 -7.82 -7.87
CA ARG A 142 0.09 -8.02 -7.09
C ARG A 142 -1.12 -7.71 -7.97
N ASP A 143 -2.25 -8.27 -7.60
CA ASP A 143 -3.47 -8.17 -8.39
C ASP A 143 -4.41 -7.11 -7.80
N LEU A 144 -4.44 -7.00 -6.48
CA LEU A 144 -5.24 -6.03 -5.75
C LEU A 144 -4.42 -5.38 -4.63
N GLY A 145 -4.51 -4.06 -4.51
CA GLY A 145 -3.88 -3.28 -3.46
C GLY A 145 -4.91 -2.55 -2.60
N VAL A 146 -4.75 -2.56 -1.29
CA VAL A 146 -5.50 -1.69 -0.38
C VAL A 146 -4.55 -0.59 0.08
N VAL A 147 -4.86 0.65 -0.27
CA VAL A 147 -4.01 1.81 0.00
C VAL A 147 -4.82 2.94 0.66
N HIS A 148 -4.13 3.91 1.23
CA HIS A 148 -4.78 5.09 1.78
C HIS A 148 -4.20 6.39 1.20
N ARG A 149 -5.03 7.44 1.22
CA ARG A 149 -4.66 8.81 0.86
C ARG A 149 -5.02 9.75 1.99
N TRP A 150 -4.11 10.64 2.34
CA TRP A 150 -4.35 11.69 3.32
C TRP A 150 -4.46 13.04 2.62
N GLY A 151 -5.64 13.65 2.62
CA GLY A 151 -5.84 15.02 2.15
C GLY A 151 -4.97 15.41 0.95
N GLY A 152 -4.11 16.41 1.13
CA GLY A 152 -3.19 16.87 0.09
C GLY A 152 -1.89 16.07 -0.08
N VAL A 153 -1.68 14.94 0.64
CA VAL A 153 -0.48 14.10 0.43
C VAL A 153 -0.66 13.29 -0.85
N ALA A 154 0.21 13.53 -1.83
CA ALA A 154 0.10 12.91 -3.15
C ALA A 154 0.43 11.41 -3.08
N LEU A 155 -0.45 10.60 -3.66
CA LEU A 155 -0.18 9.21 -4.00
C LEU A 155 -0.42 9.09 -5.51
N ALA A 156 0.66 9.06 -6.28
CA ALA A 156 0.58 8.94 -7.74
C ALA A 156 0.03 7.57 -8.13
N MET A 157 -1.01 7.54 -8.96
CA MET A 157 -1.59 6.32 -9.49
C MET A 157 -1.52 6.31 -11.01
N PRO A 158 -0.86 5.31 -11.63
CA PRO A 158 -0.85 5.13 -13.07
C PRO A 158 -2.26 4.99 -13.65
N GLY A 159 -2.51 5.56 -14.85
CA GLY A 159 -3.84 5.62 -15.46
C GLY A 159 -4.48 4.28 -15.85
N HIS A 160 -3.70 3.19 -15.86
CA HIS A 160 -4.22 1.84 -16.10
C HIS A 160 -4.75 1.15 -14.82
N LEU A 161 -4.56 1.79 -13.65
CA LEU A 161 -5.18 1.33 -12.40
C LEU A 161 -6.59 1.90 -12.24
N VAL A 162 -7.44 1.11 -11.62
CA VAL A 162 -8.79 1.49 -11.20
C VAL A 162 -8.79 1.51 -9.67
N ALA A 163 -9.33 2.58 -9.08
CA ALA A 163 -9.47 2.71 -7.63
C ALA A 163 -10.95 2.65 -7.25
N THR A 164 -11.28 1.75 -6.35
CA THR A 164 -12.61 1.60 -5.76
C THR A 164 -12.57 2.12 -4.33
N PRO A 165 -13.37 3.14 -3.96
CA PRO A 165 -13.49 3.60 -2.58
C PRO A 165 -13.95 2.47 -1.66
N LEU A 166 -13.35 2.37 -0.47
CA LEU A 166 -13.75 1.43 0.57
C LEU A 166 -14.39 2.18 1.75
N LEU A 167 -13.61 3.01 2.42
CA LEU A 167 -14.08 3.79 3.57
C LEU A 167 -13.25 5.06 3.76
N THR A 168 -13.77 6.00 4.54
CA THR A 168 -13.00 7.11 5.10
C THR A 168 -12.68 6.81 6.55
N ASP A 169 -11.41 6.67 6.87
CA ASP A 169 -10.91 6.40 8.22
C ASP A 169 -10.49 7.71 8.89
N VAL A 170 -10.63 7.76 10.21
CA VAL A 170 -10.26 8.91 11.05
C VAL A 170 -9.07 8.54 11.91
N ALA A 171 -8.11 9.44 12.08
CA ALA A 171 -7.09 9.31 13.10
C ALA A 171 -7.35 10.29 14.25
N ASP A 172 -7.19 9.76 15.45
CA ASP A 172 -7.28 10.53 16.69
C ASP A 172 -5.90 10.70 17.31
N VAL A 173 -5.73 11.77 18.07
CA VAL A 173 -4.56 11.89 18.95
C VAL A 173 -4.79 11.00 20.17
N VAL A 174 -3.91 10.03 20.35
CA VAL A 174 -3.91 9.15 21.52
C VAL A 174 -3.03 9.77 22.60
N LEU A 175 -3.60 9.87 23.80
CA LEU A 175 -3.01 10.49 24.99
C LEU A 175 -3.20 9.56 26.19
N ARG A 176 -2.41 9.73 27.24
CA ARG A 176 -2.72 9.16 28.54
C ARG A 176 -3.94 9.87 29.16
N THR A 177 -4.72 9.17 29.97
CA THR A 177 -5.90 9.77 30.66
C THR A 177 -5.53 10.85 31.68
N ASP A 178 -4.30 10.85 32.19
CA ASP A 178 -3.77 11.90 33.08
C ASP A 178 -3.16 13.10 32.33
N HIS A 179 -3.16 13.10 31.00
CA HIS A 179 -2.62 14.19 30.19
C HIS A 179 -3.51 15.44 30.27
N PRO A 180 -2.94 16.68 30.34
CA PRO A 180 -3.73 17.92 30.42
C PRO A 180 -4.77 18.09 29.31
N LEU A 181 -4.55 17.51 28.12
CA LEU A 181 -5.45 17.58 26.97
C LEU A 181 -6.48 16.44 26.93
N ALA A 182 -6.43 15.45 27.82
CA ALA A 182 -7.25 14.25 27.76
C ALA A 182 -8.76 14.56 27.91
N GLY A 183 -9.11 15.63 28.60
CA GLY A 183 -10.52 16.07 28.79
C GLY A 183 -11.08 16.93 27.65
N ARG A 184 -10.32 17.19 26.60
CA ARG A 184 -10.81 17.97 25.46
C ARG A 184 -11.71 17.15 24.56
N ALA A 185 -12.79 17.75 24.05
CA ALA A 185 -13.67 17.12 23.08
C ALA A 185 -13.04 17.01 21.69
N VAL A 186 -12.13 17.94 21.36
CA VAL A 186 -11.42 18.03 20.10
C VAL A 186 -10.11 18.79 20.32
N LEU A 187 -9.08 18.42 19.56
CA LEU A 187 -7.75 19.07 19.57
C LEU A 187 -7.50 19.81 18.25
N ARG A 188 -6.97 21.02 18.37
CA ARG A 188 -6.49 21.80 17.23
C ARG A 188 -4.96 21.74 17.19
N PRO A 189 -4.34 21.99 16.02
CA PRO A 189 -2.88 21.99 15.91
C PRO A 189 -2.18 22.87 16.95
N ALA A 190 -2.77 24.03 17.28
CA ALA A 190 -2.23 24.95 18.29
C ALA A 190 -2.20 24.36 19.72
N ASP A 191 -3.13 23.48 20.06
CA ASP A 191 -3.16 22.79 21.37
C ASP A 191 -1.98 21.79 21.48
N LEU A 192 -1.47 21.33 20.34
CA LEU A 192 -0.48 20.26 20.21
C LEU A 192 0.95 20.77 19.92
N ALA A 193 1.14 22.08 19.82
CA ALA A 193 2.42 22.70 19.39
C ALA A 193 3.61 22.41 20.33
N GLY A 194 3.33 22.15 21.61
CA GLY A 194 4.34 21.88 22.62
C GLY A 194 4.62 20.40 22.90
N GLU A 195 3.87 19.49 22.25
CA GLU A 195 3.90 18.07 22.58
C GLU A 195 5.08 17.34 21.94
N ASP A 196 5.54 16.30 22.64
CA ASP A 196 6.46 15.31 22.11
C ASP A 196 5.66 14.27 21.28
N TRP A 197 6.08 14.06 20.03
CA TRP A 197 5.37 13.18 19.12
C TRP A 197 6.06 11.85 18.94
N ILE A 198 5.24 10.81 18.93
CA ILE A 198 5.57 9.48 18.46
C ILE A 198 4.95 9.36 17.07
N ALA A 199 5.76 9.11 16.04
CA ALA A 199 5.31 9.14 14.66
C ALA A 199 5.93 8.03 13.81
N THR A 200 5.38 7.81 12.63
CA THR A 200 6.01 6.96 11.60
C THR A 200 7.23 7.67 11.00
N PRO A 201 8.19 6.94 10.37
CA PRO A 201 9.36 7.55 9.71
C PRO A 201 9.00 8.57 8.64
N GLU A 202 9.91 9.51 8.38
CA GLU A 202 9.68 10.68 7.49
C GLU A 202 9.19 10.34 6.08
N ALA A 203 9.62 9.21 5.52
CA ALA A 203 9.22 8.78 4.19
C ALA A 203 7.75 8.35 4.09
N THR A 204 7.01 8.19 5.21
CA THR A 204 5.64 7.68 5.19
C THR A 204 4.60 8.76 4.89
N ILE A 205 3.47 8.37 4.28
CA ILE A 205 2.33 9.26 4.02
C ILE A 205 1.77 9.80 5.35
N CYS A 206 1.72 8.96 6.40
CA CYS A 206 1.23 9.35 7.73
C CYS A 206 2.11 10.44 8.36
N ARG A 207 3.44 10.36 8.21
CA ARG A 207 4.36 11.41 8.69
C ARG A 207 4.20 12.70 7.90
N GLN A 208 4.05 12.62 6.59
CA GLN A 208 3.80 13.80 5.75
C GLN A 208 2.48 14.47 6.12
N TRP A 209 1.42 13.70 6.45
CA TRP A 209 0.18 14.26 6.96
C TRP A 209 0.38 14.94 8.33
N LEU A 210 1.04 14.28 9.28
CA LEU A 210 1.33 14.88 10.59
C LEU A 210 2.03 16.23 10.45
N ARG A 211 3.00 16.37 9.55
CA ARG A 211 3.63 17.66 9.26
C ARG A 211 2.63 18.69 8.75
N ARG A 212 1.72 18.30 7.85
CA ARG A 212 0.69 19.21 7.31
C ARG A 212 -0.33 19.66 8.35
N VAL A 213 -0.60 18.86 9.37
CA VAL A 213 -1.43 19.28 10.51
C VAL A 213 -0.85 20.53 11.17
N PHE A 214 0.47 20.72 11.12
CA PHE A 214 1.15 21.88 11.67
C PHE A 214 1.39 23.02 10.66
N ASP A 215 1.02 22.82 9.37
CA ASP A 215 1.11 23.90 8.40
C ASP A 215 0.20 25.06 8.83
N GLY A 216 0.75 26.25 8.90
CA GLY A 216 -0.02 27.47 9.26
C GLY A 216 0.03 27.87 10.75
N ILE A 217 0.60 27.07 11.65
CA ILE A 217 0.85 27.50 13.04
C ILE A 217 2.31 27.86 13.31
N GLY A 218 3.14 27.89 12.26
CA GLY A 218 4.53 28.38 12.33
C GLY A 218 5.52 27.41 12.98
N GLY A 219 5.17 26.12 13.10
CA GLY A 219 6.01 25.10 13.72
C GLY A 219 5.96 23.77 12.96
N ALA A 220 6.77 22.83 13.44
CA ALA A 220 6.74 21.43 13.03
C ALA A 220 6.54 20.56 14.27
N PRO A 221 5.93 19.37 14.15
CA PRO A 221 5.80 18.44 15.27
C PRO A 221 7.19 18.04 15.77
N ARG A 222 7.42 18.13 17.08
CA ARG A 222 8.66 17.68 17.71
C ARG A 222 8.65 16.16 17.86
N VAL A 223 9.09 15.44 16.83
CA VAL A 223 9.10 13.97 16.87
C VAL A 223 10.32 13.48 17.62
N VAL A 224 10.07 12.77 18.71
CA VAL A 224 11.10 12.22 19.62
C VAL A 224 11.26 10.71 19.49
N HIS A 225 10.19 10.02 19.03
CA HIS A 225 10.22 8.58 18.79
C HIS A 225 9.64 8.24 17.44
N GLU A 226 10.23 7.25 16.75
CA GLU A 226 9.77 6.77 15.46
C GLU A 226 9.51 5.26 15.52
N SER A 227 8.37 4.84 14.96
CA SER A 227 8.00 3.45 14.76
C SER A 227 7.13 3.32 13.51
N MET A 228 7.27 2.24 12.73
CA MET A 228 6.36 1.94 11.62
C MET A 228 4.98 1.49 12.12
N GLU A 229 4.94 0.82 13.27
CA GLU A 229 3.76 0.17 13.79
C GLU A 229 2.96 1.07 14.75
N PHE A 230 1.68 1.30 14.43
CA PHE A 230 0.79 2.07 15.32
C PHE A 230 0.54 1.38 16.67
N ALA A 231 0.65 0.05 16.74
CA ALA A 231 0.63 -0.65 18.03
C ALA A 231 1.82 -0.23 18.91
N GLY A 232 3.00 -0.05 18.32
CA GLY A 232 4.16 0.51 19.00
C GLY A 232 3.94 1.95 19.47
N HIS A 233 3.25 2.78 18.67
CA HIS A 233 2.88 4.15 19.08
C HIS A 233 2.02 4.12 20.35
N VAL A 234 0.99 3.27 20.39
CA VAL A 234 0.08 3.14 21.53
C VAL A 234 0.84 2.76 22.79
N GLU A 235 1.80 1.82 22.72
CA GLU A 235 2.61 1.41 23.87
C GLU A 235 3.59 2.52 24.32
N LEU A 236 4.17 3.27 23.40
CA LEU A 236 5.03 4.40 23.74
C LEU A 236 4.23 5.55 24.40
N VAL A 237 2.99 5.82 23.95
CA VAL A 237 2.08 6.75 24.62
C VAL A 237 1.73 6.24 26.02
N ARG A 238 1.43 4.95 26.17
CA ARG A 238 1.14 4.30 27.46
C ARG A 238 2.28 4.48 28.45
N ALA A 239 3.52 4.39 27.96
CA ALA A 239 4.73 4.62 28.76
C ALA A 239 4.99 6.10 29.09
N GLY A 240 4.15 7.04 28.63
CA GLY A 240 4.29 8.48 28.90
C GLY A 240 5.39 9.17 28.09
N LEU A 241 5.75 8.61 26.92
CA LEU A 241 6.87 9.11 26.10
C LEU A 241 6.43 10.12 25.02
N GLY A 242 5.18 10.53 25.02
CA GLY A 242 4.64 11.51 24.09
C GLY A 242 3.20 11.22 23.68
N VAL A 243 2.74 11.88 22.62
CA VAL A 243 1.43 11.72 22.01
C VAL A 243 1.56 11.12 20.60
N ALA A 244 0.52 10.48 20.08
CA ALA A 244 0.56 9.90 18.74
C ALA A 244 -0.75 10.12 17.98
N LEU A 245 -0.67 10.38 16.67
CA LEU A 245 -1.84 10.38 15.79
C LEU A 245 -2.05 8.96 15.27
N VAL A 246 -3.13 8.29 15.72
CA VAL A 246 -3.37 6.87 15.48
C VAL A 246 -4.70 6.68 14.74
N PRO A 247 -4.71 6.08 13.54
CA PRO A 247 -5.93 5.76 12.81
C PRO A 247 -6.86 4.83 13.59
N ARG A 248 -8.17 4.99 13.43
CA ARG A 248 -9.19 4.11 14.06
C ARG A 248 -9.19 2.73 13.44
N LEU A 249 -9.01 2.65 12.11
CA LEU A 249 -8.95 1.38 11.41
C LEU A 249 -7.79 0.52 11.94
N GLY A 250 -8.12 -0.65 12.50
CA GLY A 250 -7.13 -1.59 13.02
C GLY A 250 -6.40 -1.16 14.29
N ARG A 251 -6.87 -0.11 14.98
CA ARG A 251 -6.27 0.38 16.22
C ARG A 251 -6.45 -0.59 17.40
N GLY A 252 -7.62 -1.24 17.47
CA GLY A 252 -7.99 -2.02 18.64
C GLY A 252 -8.40 -1.17 19.85
N GLU A 253 -8.62 -1.83 20.96
CA GLU A 253 -8.99 -1.17 22.22
C GLU A 253 -7.76 -0.52 22.89
N LEU A 254 -7.93 0.70 23.37
CA LEU A 254 -6.84 1.46 24.01
C LEU A 254 -6.65 1.10 25.49
N GLY A 255 -7.65 0.48 26.13
CA GLY A 255 -7.63 0.25 27.57
C GLY A 255 -7.97 1.52 28.39
N PRO A 256 -8.05 1.40 29.74
CA PRO A 256 -8.54 2.48 30.59
C PRO A 256 -7.55 3.61 30.86
N ASP A 257 -6.29 3.43 30.52
CA ASP A 257 -5.17 4.35 30.78
C ASP A 257 -4.90 5.30 29.60
N LEU A 258 -5.55 5.09 28.46
CA LEU A 258 -5.42 5.92 27.26
C LEU A 258 -6.76 6.47 26.81
N VAL A 259 -6.72 7.63 26.16
CA VAL A 259 -7.88 8.26 25.52
C VAL A 259 -7.50 8.68 24.10
N ALA A 260 -8.46 8.59 23.20
CA ALA A 260 -8.34 9.07 21.83
C ALA A 260 -9.19 10.32 21.65
N VAL A 261 -8.58 11.43 21.28
CA VAL A 261 -9.25 12.71 21.08
C VAL A 261 -9.16 13.09 19.60
N PRO A 262 -10.29 13.36 18.92
CA PRO A 262 -10.28 13.74 17.51
C PRO A 262 -9.61 15.09 17.27
N THR A 263 -9.09 15.27 16.05
CA THR A 263 -8.54 16.57 15.62
C THR A 263 -9.55 17.36 14.79
N ALA A 264 -9.43 18.68 14.82
CA ALA A 264 -10.16 19.60 13.94
C ALA A 264 -9.25 20.66 13.36
N GLU A 265 -9.61 21.13 12.15
CA GLU A 265 -8.92 22.25 11.47
C GLU A 265 -7.40 22.05 11.28
N PRO A 266 -6.96 20.96 10.64
CA PRO A 266 -7.77 20.01 9.88
C PRO A 266 -8.20 18.78 10.67
N ALA A 267 -9.35 18.19 10.30
CA ALA A 267 -9.70 16.84 10.74
C ALA A 267 -8.75 15.82 10.09
N SER A 268 -8.22 14.89 10.88
CA SER A 268 -7.27 13.90 10.39
C SER A 268 -8.02 12.70 9.79
N THR A 269 -8.46 12.86 8.54
CA THR A 269 -9.16 11.81 7.78
C THR A 269 -8.31 11.29 6.63
N ARG A 270 -8.48 10.01 6.31
CA ARG A 270 -7.86 9.37 5.14
C ARG A 270 -8.86 8.51 4.39
N ASP A 271 -8.80 8.59 3.06
CA ASP A 271 -9.57 7.70 2.20
C ASP A 271 -8.82 6.38 2.03
N VAL A 272 -9.49 5.29 2.29
CA VAL A 272 -9.00 3.93 2.02
C VAL A 272 -9.64 3.46 0.74
N VAL A 273 -8.83 3.01 -0.20
CA VAL A 273 -9.28 2.55 -1.52
C VAL A 273 -8.66 1.20 -1.86
N ALA A 274 -9.42 0.36 -2.56
CA ALA A 274 -8.87 -0.80 -3.25
C ALA A 274 -8.47 -0.40 -4.67
N LEU A 275 -7.33 -0.93 -5.15
CA LEU A 275 -6.88 -0.67 -6.51
C LEU A 275 -6.46 -1.96 -7.21
N HIS A 276 -6.76 -2.03 -8.50
CA HIS A 276 -6.39 -3.14 -9.37
C HIS A 276 -6.13 -2.64 -10.79
N ARG A 277 -5.52 -3.46 -11.63
CA ARG A 277 -5.37 -3.12 -13.05
C ARG A 277 -6.74 -3.20 -13.76
N ARG A 278 -6.96 -2.28 -14.70
CA ARG A 278 -8.20 -2.27 -15.53
C ARG A 278 -8.42 -3.60 -16.25
N SER A 279 -7.36 -4.25 -16.73
CA SER A 279 -7.39 -5.57 -17.38
C SER A 279 -7.93 -6.69 -16.48
N GLN A 280 -7.86 -6.53 -15.16
CA GLN A 280 -8.34 -7.50 -14.18
C GLN A 280 -9.78 -7.25 -13.70
N ALA A 281 -10.42 -6.16 -14.16
CA ALA A 281 -11.72 -5.72 -13.63
C ALA A 281 -12.81 -6.79 -13.70
N ASP A 282 -12.76 -7.65 -14.72
CA ASP A 282 -13.74 -8.72 -14.95
C ASP A 282 -13.28 -10.10 -14.44
N SER A 283 -12.13 -10.19 -13.77
CA SER A 283 -11.64 -11.43 -13.16
C SER A 283 -12.57 -11.89 -12.03
N PRO A 284 -13.25 -13.05 -12.13
CA PRO A 284 -14.20 -13.50 -11.10
C PRO A 284 -13.58 -13.64 -9.70
N PRO A 285 -12.36 -14.21 -9.53
CA PRO A 285 -11.74 -14.27 -8.20
C PRO A 285 -11.39 -12.88 -7.65
N LEU A 286 -10.92 -11.94 -8.50
CA LEU A 286 -10.63 -10.57 -8.07
C LEU A 286 -11.91 -9.85 -7.64
N ARG A 287 -13.00 -9.99 -8.41
CA ARG A 287 -14.31 -9.42 -8.05
C ARG A 287 -14.81 -9.98 -6.73
N ALA A 288 -14.72 -11.27 -6.48
CA ALA A 288 -15.13 -11.88 -5.22
C ALA A 288 -14.37 -11.27 -4.02
N VAL A 289 -13.07 -11.03 -4.15
CA VAL A 289 -12.27 -10.38 -3.10
C VAL A 289 -12.65 -8.91 -2.95
N LEU A 290 -12.80 -8.17 -4.07
CA LEU A 290 -13.13 -6.75 -4.06
C LEU A 290 -14.52 -6.50 -3.45
N ASP A 291 -15.53 -7.28 -3.86
CA ASP A 291 -16.90 -7.17 -3.34
C ASP A 291 -16.95 -7.47 -1.84
N ALA A 292 -16.19 -8.47 -1.38
CA ALA A 292 -16.08 -8.78 0.05
C ALA A 292 -15.41 -7.64 0.84
N LEU A 293 -14.38 -6.98 0.28
CA LEU A 293 -13.77 -5.80 0.90
C LEU A 293 -14.73 -4.62 0.97
N VAL A 294 -15.48 -4.34 -0.10
CA VAL A 294 -16.49 -3.28 -0.15
C VAL A 294 -17.61 -3.55 0.87
N ALA A 295 -18.14 -4.77 0.93
CA ALA A 295 -19.18 -5.15 1.85
C ALA A 295 -18.72 -5.01 3.31
N ALA A 296 -17.53 -5.47 3.65
CA ALA A 296 -16.96 -5.36 4.99
C ALA A 296 -16.68 -3.89 5.37
N ALA A 297 -16.14 -3.10 4.44
CA ALA A 297 -15.86 -1.69 4.66
C ALA A 297 -17.13 -0.86 4.97
N ALA A 298 -18.27 -1.24 4.41
CA ALA A 298 -19.56 -0.57 4.67
C ALA A 298 -20.09 -0.80 6.09
N THR A 299 -19.49 -1.71 6.86
CA THR A 299 -19.91 -2.02 8.25
C THR A 299 -18.97 -1.42 9.30
N LEU A 300 -17.88 -0.76 8.87
CA LEU A 300 -16.90 -0.09 9.73
C LEU A 300 -17.18 1.41 9.87
#